data_ad87dd312235801b751bfc06790b2dd5
#
_entry.id   ad87dd312235801b751bfc06790b2dd5
#
_cell.length_a   1.000
_cell.length_b   1.000
_cell.length_c   1.000
_cell.angle_alpha   90.00
_cell.angle_beta   90.00
_cell.angle_gamma   90.00
#
_symmetry.space_group_name_H-M   'P 1'
#
loop_
_entity.id
_entity.type
_entity.pdbx_description
1 polymer ?
#
loop_
_entity_poly.entity_id
_entity_poly.type
_entity_poly.pdbx_seq_one_letter_code
_entity_poly.pdbx_strand_id
1 'polypeptide(L)'
;VSQRLNVCAVQLTSTDDWQSNQSFILQKIKEVKSFAQSTGCDSTDLISFPENSLYFKLHENSPKPAIELSDALFDPILEQAQKYNCLIHLGSVPILENGQIWNATVLLYPNGDRKLAYKKMHLFDVEIGGDRAYRESDTFAHGHSPAIVEWRGWRFGLSICYDLRFGELYSAYGRAGVDALLVPSAFTVPTGRAHWEVLLRARAIECQAYVIAAAQGGEHGPKRQTWGHTMIVEPWGEHSQVDTGGGLLLHKLDKERLKLMREQIPMKNHRHSMAEFETSIDVI
;
A
#
# COMPACT_ATOMS: atom_id res chain seq x y z
N VAL A 1 24.69 -0.92 -0.36
CA VAL A 1 23.28 -0.60 -0.71
C VAL A 1 22.92 -1.43 -1.92
N SER A 2 21.84 -2.21 -1.85
CA SER A 2 21.39 -3.03 -2.98
C SER A 2 20.87 -2.12 -4.10
N GLN A 3 21.43 -2.26 -5.30
CA GLN A 3 20.97 -1.54 -6.50
C GLN A 3 19.62 -2.10 -7.02
N ARG A 4 19.31 -3.35 -6.65
CA ARG A 4 18.09 -4.05 -7.05
C ARG A 4 17.35 -4.57 -5.83
N LEU A 5 16.02 -4.58 -5.90
CA LEU A 5 15.16 -5.10 -4.85
C LEU A 5 14.03 -5.93 -5.46
N ASN A 6 13.89 -7.17 -5.01
CA ASN A 6 12.81 -8.04 -5.43
C ASN A 6 11.59 -7.81 -4.53
N VAL A 7 10.49 -7.39 -5.11
CA VAL A 7 9.24 -7.09 -4.39
C VAL A 7 8.10 -7.96 -4.87
N CYS A 8 7.19 -8.29 -3.98
CA CYS A 8 5.93 -8.94 -4.33
C CYS A 8 4.75 -8.16 -3.80
N ALA A 9 3.82 -7.79 -4.67
CA ALA A 9 2.52 -7.28 -4.29
C ALA A 9 1.50 -8.44 -4.31
N VAL A 10 0.72 -8.56 -3.24
CA VAL A 10 -0.23 -9.67 -3.03
C VAL A 10 -1.65 -9.14 -3.12
N GLN A 11 -2.51 -9.82 -3.89
CA GLN A 11 -3.95 -9.59 -3.87
C GLN A 11 -4.61 -10.51 -2.85
N LEU A 12 -5.45 -9.95 -1.98
CA LEU A 12 -6.23 -10.71 -1.00
C LEU A 12 -7.73 -10.49 -1.18
N THR A 13 -8.51 -11.41 -0.59
CA THR A 13 -9.93 -11.25 -0.31
C THR A 13 -10.12 -11.46 1.19
N SER A 14 -9.82 -10.43 1.98
CA SER A 14 -9.91 -10.49 3.44
C SER A 14 -11.36 -10.49 3.93
N THR A 15 -11.59 -11.07 5.10
CA THR A 15 -12.88 -11.17 5.77
C THR A 15 -12.86 -10.43 7.11
N ASP A 16 -13.94 -10.50 7.89
CA ASP A 16 -14.04 -9.99 9.25
C ASP A 16 -13.63 -11.03 10.32
N ASP A 17 -12.78 -11.97 9.93
CA ASP A 17 -12.18 -12.96 10.83
C ASP A 17 -10.65 -12.88 10.83
N TRP A 18 -10.10 -12.52 11.98
CA TRP A 18 -8.66 -12.30 12.16
C TRP A 18 -7.80 -13.54 11.89
N GLN A 19 -8.22 -14.69 12.38
CA GLN A 19 -7.46 -15.94 12.30
C GLN A 19 -7.46 -16.47 10.86
N SER A 20 -8.60 -16.38 10.18
CA SER A 20 -8.70 -16.73 8.77
C SER A 20 -7.80 -15.87 7.91
N ASN A 21 -7.83 -14.54 8.12
CA ASN A 21 -6.97 -13.62 7.37
C ASN A 21 -5.48 -13.83 7.67
N GLN A 22 -5.11 -14.07 8.93
CA GLN A 22 -3.74 -14.44 9.29
C GLN A 22 -3.29 -15.71 8.54
N SER A 23 -4.14 -16.74 8.53
CA SER A 23 -3.86 -18.00 7.83
C SER A 23 -3.70 -17.78 6.32
N PHE A 24 -4.53 -16.95 5.70
CA PHE A 24 -4.38 -16.55 4.29
C PHE A 24 -3.06 -15.83 4.03
N ILE A 25 -2.68 -14.88 4.88
CA ILE A 25 -1.39 -14.18 4.75
C ILE A 25 -0.23 -15.16 4.83
N LEU A 26 -0.24 -16.08 5.79
CA LEU A 26 0.81 -17.10 5.94
C LEU A 26 0.88 -18.04 4.72
N GLN A 27 -0.27 -18.42 4.18
CA GLN A 27 -0.34 -19.20 2.95
C GLN A 27 0.25 -18.40 1.77
N LYS A 28 -0.14 -17.14 1.60
CA LYS A 28 0.38 -16.28 0.52
C LYS A 28 1.89 -16.05 0.61
N ILE A 29 2.46 -15.90 1.80
CA ILE A 29 3.91 -15.81 1.97
C ILE A 29 4.60 -17.08 1.45
N LYS A 30 4.06 -18.27 1.72
CA LYS A 30 4.60 -19.53 1.19
C LYS A 30 4.48 -19.59 -0.34
N GLU A 31 3.34 -19.19 -0.90
CA GLU A 31 3.13 -19.12 -2.35
C GLU A 31 4.12 -18.15 -3.02
N VAL A 32 4.35 -16.95 -2.43
CA VAL A 32 5.35 -16.00 -2.91
C VAL A 32 6.73 -16.64 -3.00
N LYS A 33 7.13 -17.38 -1.98
CA LYS A 33 8.45 -18.04 -1.96
C LYS A 33 8.57 -19.13 -3.03
N SER A 34 7.55 -19.97 -3.17
CA SER A 34 7.52 -21.01 -4.20
C SER A 34 7.53 -20.42 -5.62
N PHE A 35 6.76 -19.34 -5.82
CA PHE A 35 6.70 -18.64 -7.10
C PHE A 35 8.02 -17.94 -7.44
N ALA A 36 8.64 -17.26 -6.49
CA ALA A 36 9.95 -16.65 -6.67
C ALA A 36 11.00 -17.69 -7.12
N GLN A 37 11.06 -18.84 -6.43
CA GLN A 37 11.97 -19.92 -6.80
C GLN A 37 11.72 -20.45 -8.22
N SER A 38 10.46 -20.62 -8.61
CA SER A 38 10.10 -21.10 -9.97
C SER A 38 10.48 -20.13 -11.08
N THR A 39 10.60 -18.83 -10.77
CA THR A 39 11.02 -17.78 -11.72
C THR A 39 12.52 -17.48 -11.68
N GLY A 40 13.30 -18.26 -10.92
CA GLY A 40 14.74 -18.05 -10.77
C GLY A 40 15.11 -16.85 -9.88
N CYS A 41 14.18 -16.41 -9.04
CA CYS A 41 14.41 -15.35 -8.06
C CYS A 41 14.72 -16.00 -6.70
N ASP A 42 15.98 -15.95 -6.27
CA ASP A 42 16.43 -16.62 -5.03
C ASP A 42 15.87 -15.98 -3.76
N SER A 43 15.47 -14.71 -3.80
CA SER A 43 14.95 -13.99 -2.63
C SER A 43 13.86 -12.99 -3.00
N THR A 44 12.91 -12.79 -2.09
CA THR A 44 11.98 -11.66 -2.10
C THR A 44 12.31 -10.76 -0.93
N ASP A 45 12.61 -9.49 -1.20
CA ASP A 45 13.08 -8.54 -0.21
C ASP A 45 11.94 -7.84 0.53
N LEU A 46 10.80 -7.66 -0.14
CA LEU A 46 9.60 -7.02 0.37
C LEU A 46 8.36 -7.77 -0.14
N ILE A 47 7.45 -8.10 0.79
CA ILE A 47 6.12 -8.61 0.46
C ILE A 47 5.10 -7.58 0.95
N SER A 48 4.30 -7.05 0.03
CA SER A 48 3.28 -6.03 0.32
C SER A 48 1.89 -6.63 0.26
N PHE A 49 1.14 -6.47 1.33
CA PHE A 49 -0.26 -6.86 1.48
C PHE A 49 -1.19 -5.64 1.39
N PRO A 50 -2.47 -5.81 1.00
CA PRO A 50 -3.40 -4.71 0.77
C PRO A 50 -3.89 -4.03 2.06
N GLU A 51 -4.70 -3.00 1.89
CA GLU A 51 -5.45 -2.34 2.96
C GLU A 51 -6.37 -3.36 3.67
N ASN A 52 -6.52 -3.22 5.00
CA ASN A 52 -7.35 -4.10 5.83
C ASN A 52 -6.99 -5.60 5.71
N SER A 53 -5.70 -5.90 5.58
CA SER A 53 -5.22 -7.25 5.27
C SER A 53 -5.54 -8.28 6.36
N LEU A 54 -5.52 -7.89 7.64
CA LEU A 54 -5.84 -8.78 8.77
C LEU A 54 -7.29 -8.71 9.23
N TYR A 55 -8.00 -7.65 8.89
CA TYR A 55 -9.41 -7.52 9.20
C TYR A 55 -10.11 -6.58 8.21
N PHE A 56 -11.17 -7.07 7.58
CA PHE A 56 -11.98 -6.31 6.64
C PHE A 56 -13.43 -6.28 7.15
N LYS A 57 -13.88 -5.13 7.67
CA LYS A 57 -15.24 -4.98 8.22
C LYS A 57 -16.30 -5.22 7.14
N LEU A 58 -17.13 -6.24 7.31
CA LEU A 58 -18.17 -6.63 6.34
C LEU A 58 -19.56 -6.11 6.70
N HIS A 59 -19.87 -5.96 7.98
CA HIS A 59 -21.18 -5.59 8.49
C HIS A 59 -21.08 -4.42 9.46
N GLU A 60 -22.12 -3.57 9.51
CA GLU A 60 -22.20 -2.45 10.46
C GLU A 60 -22.09 -2.91 11.91
N ASN A 61 -22.68 -4.07 12.21
CA ASN A 61 -22.69 -4.68 13.55
C ASN A 61 -21.42 -5.51 13.87
N SER A 62 -20.47 -5.63 12.94
CA SER A 62 -19.19 -6.26 13.26
C SER A 62 -18.51 -5.49 14.40
N PRO A 63 -17.90 -6.18 15.37
CA PRO A 63 -17.21 -5.51 16.47
C PRO A 63 -16.24 -4.47 15.91
N LYS A 64 -16.03 -3.39 16.66
CA LYS A 64 -14.98 -2.42 16.31
C LYS A 64 -13.63 -3.12 16.54
N PRO A 65 -12.99 -3.60 15.47
CA PRO A 65 -11.82 -4.41 15.64
C PRO A 65 -10.61 -3.50 15.65
N ALA A 66 -9.87 -3.54 16.72
CA ALA A 66 -8.55 -2.97 16.75
C ALA A 66 -7.69 -3.80 17.68
N ILE A 67 -6.46 -4.01 17.31
CA ILE A 67 -5.46 -4.71 18.11
C ILE A 67 -4.29 -3.78 18.37
N GLU A 68 -3.56 -4.00 19.44
CA GLU A 68 -2.31 -3.30 19.71
C GLU A 68 -1.18 -3.85 18.84
N LEU A 69 -0.14 -3.06 18.61
CA LEU A 69 1.03 -3.49 17.85
C LEU A 69 1.76 -4.67 18.50
N SER A 70 1.60 -4.84 19.81
CA SER A 70 2.13 -5.97 20.61
C SER A 70 1.34 -7.27 20.48
N ASP A 71 0.17 -7.26 19.84
CA ASP A 71 -0.72 -8.42 19.76
C ASP A 71 -0.03 -9.64 19.15
N ALA A 72 -0.26 -10.82 19.75
CA ALA A 72 0.31 -12.09 19.34
C ALA A 72 -0.14 -12.53 17.91
N LEU A 73 -1.20 -11.91 17.37
CA LEU A 73 -1.64 -12.16 16.00
C LEU A 73 -0.54 -11.86 14.97
N PHE A 74 0.39 -10.96 15.28
CA PHE A 74 1.52 -10.68 14.40
C PHE A 74 2.65 -11.71 14.46
N ASP A 75 2.76 -12.50 15.54
CA ASP A 75 3.90 -13.40 15.78
C ASP A 75 4.15 -14.39 14.65
N PRO A 76 3.17 -15.16 14.15
CA PRO A 76 3.42 -16.12 13.08
C PRO A 76 3.84 -15.45 11.76
N ILE A 77 3.38 -14.22 11.51
CA ILE A 77 3.76 -13.46 10.31
C ILE A 77 5.18 -12.91 10.46
N LEU A 78 5.53 -12.41 11.65
CA LEU A 78 6.87 -11.95 11.99
C LEU A 78 7.91 -13.08 11.87
N GLU A 79 7.57 -14.29 12.33
CA GLU A 79 8.40 -15.48 12.12
C GLU A 79 8.70 -15.75 10.64
N GLN A 80 7.74 -15.49 9.74
CA GLN A 80 8.00 -15.62 8.29
C GLN A 80 8.93 -14.51 7.78
N ALA A 81 8.80 -13.27 8.29
CA ALA A 81 9.73 -12.20 7.96
C ALA A 81 11.17 -12.55 8.33
N GLN A 82 11.36 -13.10 9.53
CA GLN A 82 12.66 -13.57 10.03
C GLN A 82 13.17 -14.75 9.20
N LYS A 83 12.35 -15.79 9.03
CA LYS A 83 12.69 -17.02 8.29
C LYS A 83 13.15 -16.74 6.86
N TYR A 84 12.49 -15.81 6.18
CA TYR A 84 12.76 -15.52 4.77
C TYR A 84 13.62 -14.26 4.58
N ASN A 85 14.07 -13.64 5.66
CA ASN A 85 14.88 -12.42 5.65
C ASN A 85 14.28 -11.33 4.74
N CYS A 86 12.98 -11.06 4.88
CA CYS A 86 12.25 -10.08 4.08
C CYS A 86 11.44 -9.12 4.96
N LEU A 87 11.18 -7.92 4.45
CA LEU A 87 10.23 -7.00 5.06
C LEU A 87 8.81 -7.42 4.67
N ILE A 88 7.92 -7.56 5.65
CA ILE A 88 6.49 -7.76 5.41
C ILE A 88 5.78 -6.44 5.69
N HIS A 89 5.11 -5.93 4.68
CA HIS A 89 4.27 -4.75 4.72
C HIS A 89 2.81 -5.18 4.77
N LEU A 90 2.18 -5.05 5.95
CA LEU A 90 0.74 -5.14 6.11
C LEU A 90 0.19 -3.76 5.80
N GLY A 91 -0.44 -3.63 4.64
CA GLY A 91 -0.77 -2.35 3.99
C GLY A 91 -1.69 -1.50 4.82
N SER A 92 -2.70 -2.14 5.48
CA SER A 92 -3.20 -1.62 6.73
C SER A 92 -3.82 -2.68 7.62
N VAL A 93 -3.81 -2.34 8.90
CA VAL A 93 -4.44 -3.08 9.99
C VAL A 93 -5.12 -2.05 10.90
N PRO A 94 -6.30 -2.34 11.45
CA PRO A 94 -6.90 -1.54 12.51
C PRO A 94 -6.05 -1.62 13.78
N ILE A 95 -5.36 -0.55 14.16
CA ILE A 95 -4.46 -0.50 15.32
C ILE A 95 -5.02 0.40 16.40
N LEU A 96 -5.09 -0.13 17.63
CA LEU A 96 -5.38 0.63 18.83
C LEU A 96 -4.08 1.20 19.41
N GLU A 97 -3.98 2.51 19.46
CA GLU A 97 -2.85 3.20 20.09
C GLU A 97 -3.34 4.45 20.81
N ASN A 98 -2.97 4.61 22.09
CA ASN A 98 -3.34 5.75 22.92
C ASN A 98 -4.87 6.01 22.99
N GLY A 99 -5.67 4.95 23.01
CA GLY A 99 -7.14 5.03 23.10
C GLY A 99 -7.83 5.40 21.76
N GLN A 100 -7.09 5.55 20.69
CA GLN A 100 -7.62 5.81 19.35
C GLN A 100 -7.39 4.62 18.42
N ILE A 101 -8.30 4.42 17.48
CA ILE A 101 -8.18 3.39 16.44
C ILE A 101 -7.70 4.04 15.15
N TRP A 102 -6.67 3.45 14.54
CA TRP A 102 -6.04 3.92 13.32
C TRP A 102 -6.14 2.88 12.21
N ASN A 103 -6.49 3.30 11.01
CA ASN A 103 -6.21 2.52 9.81
C ASN A 103 -4.73 2.72 9.50
N ALA A 104 -3.89 1.74 9.84
CA ALA A 104 -2.45 1.96 9.93
C ALA A 104 -1.61 0.89 9.22
N THR A 105 -0.54 1.34 8.58
CA THR A 105 0.50 0.46 8.03
C THR A 105 1.35 -0.13 9.15
N VAL A 106 1.47 -1.45 9.16
CA VAL A 106 2.36 -2.20 10.05
C VAL A 106 3.48 -2.83 9.23
N LEU A 107 4.71 -2.63 9.67
CA LEU A 107 5.90 -3.25 9.10
C LEU A 107 6.48 -4.28 10.07
N LEU A 108 6.72 -5.48 9.55
CA LEU A 108 7.34 -6.57 10.27
C LEU A 108 8.72 -6.86 9.65
N TYR A 109 9.76 -6.63 10.45
CA TYR A 109 11.14 -6.70 9.99
C TYR A 109 11.79 -8.06 10.30
N PRO A 110 12.75 -8.50 9.51
CA PRO A 110 13.45 -9.78 9.75
C PRO A 110 14.31 -9.81 11.01
N ASN A 111 14.61 -8.66 11.61
CA ASN A 111 15.30 -8.58 12.90
C ASN A 111 14.37 -8.77 14.12
N GLY A 112 13.08 -8.98 13.88
CA GLY A 112 12.06 -9.14 14.92
C GLY A 112 11.31 -7.86 15.28
N ASP A 113 11.68 -6.71 14.73
CA ASP A 113 10.98 -5.44 14.99
C ASP A 113 9.61 -5.40 14.33
N ARG A 114 8.68 -4.75 15.03
CA ARG A 114 7.37 -4.34 14.52
C ARG A 114 7.29 -2.82 14.56
N LYS A 115 6.79 -2.20 13.50
CA LYS A 115 6.61 -0.74 13.47
C LYS A 115 5.23 -0.37 12.94
N LEU A 116 4.53 0.47 13.68
CA LEU A 116 3.43 1.26 13.16
C LEU A 116 4.08 2.39 12.35
N ALA A 117 4.06 2.26 11.02
CA ALA A 117 4.87 3.09 10.14
C ALA A 117 4.10 4.27 9.54
N TYR A 118 2.78 4.15 9.38
CA TYR A 118 1.94 5.20 8.81
C TYR A 118 0.51 5.06 9.30
N LYS A 119 -0.15 6.17 9.56
CA LYS A 119 -1.58 6.27 9.86
C LYS A 119 -2.26 6.97 8.69
N LYS A 120 -3.33 6.37 8.16
CA LYS A 120 -4.06 6.90 7.00
C LYS A 120 -4.48 8.34 7.24
N MET A 121 -4.06 9.25 6.34
CA MET A 121 -4.33 10.68 6.47
C MET A 121 -5.72 11.05 5.97
N HIS A 122 -6.17 10.45 4.87
CA HIS A 122 -7.45 10.76 4.25
C HIS A 122 -8.40 9.58 4.40
N LEU A 123 -9.42 9.74 5.24
CA LEU A 123 -10.43 8.73 5.49
C LEU A 123 -11.51 8.77 4.41
N PHE A 124 -12.06 7.58 4.07
CA PHE A 124 -13.03 7.43 3.00
C PHE A 124 -14.44 7.69 3.50
N ASP A 125 -14.82 8.97 3.57
CA ASP A 125 -16.15 9.44 3.92
C ASP A 125 -16.85 9.91 2.64
N VAL A 126 -17.66 9.05 2.04
CA VAL A 126 -18.28 9.30 0.74
C VAL A 126 -19.68 8.71 0.64
N GLU A 127 -20.51 9.33 -0.20
CA GLU A 127 -21.80 8.82 -0.61
C GLU A 127 -21.71 8.36 -2.07
N ILE A 128 -21.80 7.05 -2.30
CA ILE A 128 -21.73 6.48 -3.64
C ILE A 128 -23.05 5.74 -3.92
N GLY A 129 -23.81 6.22 -4.90
CA GLY A 129 -24.98 5.52 -5.43
C GLY A 129 -26.21 5.47 -4.53
N GLY A 130 -26.60 6.60 -3.94
CA GLY A 130 -27.93 6.85 -3.36
C GLY A 130 -28.19 6.28 -1.96
N ASP A 131 -27.77 5.07 -1.64
CA ASP A 131 -28.11 4.42 -0.36
C ASP A 131 -26.90 3.90 0.43
N ARG A 132 -25.69 4.14 -0.01
CA ARG A 132 -24.48 3.67 0.67
C ARG A 132 -23.57 4.82 1.02
N ALA A 133 -23.66 5.28 2.25
CA ALA A 133 -22.65 6.14 2.86
C ALA A 133 -21.52 5.27 3.42
N TYR A 134 -20.28 5.58 3.06
CA TYR A 134 -19.09 5.06 3.72
C TYR A 134 -18.59 6.15 4.65
N ARG A 135 -18.47 5.83 5.95
CA ARG A 135 -17.96 6.74 6.97
C ARG A 135 -16.83 6.05 7.73
N GLU A 136 -15.64 6.15 7.17
CA GLU A 136 -14.45 5.57 7.78
C GLU A 136 -14.08 6.31 9.08
N SER A 137 -14.36 7.61 9.14
CA SER A 137 -14.14 8.47 10.32
C SER A 137 -14.99 8.08 11.54
N ASP A 138 -16.08 7.32 11.37
CA ASP A 138 -16.83 6.79 12.51
C ASP A 138 -16.03 5.77 13.32
N THR A 139 -14.97 5.22 12.75
CA THR A 139 -14.13 4.16 13.36
C THR A 139 -12.70 4.61 13.57
N PHE A 140 -12.10 5.30 12.61
CA PHE A 140 -10.68 5.61 12.60
C PHE A 140 -10.41 7.10 12.82
N ALA A 141 -9.33 7.40 13.52
CA ALA A 141 -8.79 8.74 13.62
C ALA A 141 -7.93 9.07 12.37
N HIS A 142 -7.86 10.37 12.01
CA HIS A 142 -7.04 10.87 10.91
C HIS A 142 -5.55 10.88 11.28
N GLY A 143 -4.71 10.31 10.41
CA GLY A 143 -3.27 10.55 10.45
C GLY A 143 -2.92 12.00 10.06
N HIS A 144 -1.74 12.46 10.46
CA HIS A 144 -1.37 13.87 10.29
C HIS A 144 -0.04 14.07 9.55
N SER A 145 0.70 12.99 9.27
CA SER A 145 2.06 13.12 8.75
C SER A 145 2.35 12.13 7.64
N PRO A 146 2.92 12.57 6.51
CA PRO A 146 3.56 11.69 5.55
C PRO A 146 4.67 10.87 6.22
N ALA A 147 4.92 9.67 5.72
CA ALA A 147 5.97 8.81 6.24
C ALA A 147 6.81 8.18 5.12
N ILE A 148 8.12 8.14 5.33
CA ILE A 148 9.07 7.44 4.47
C ILE A 148 9.77 6.38 5.30
N VAL A 149 9.84 5.16 4.76
CA VAL A 149 10.55 4.05 5.37
C VAL A 149 11.77 3.71 4.51
N GLU A 150 12.89 3.48 5.17
CA GLU A 150 14.11 3.02 4.50
C GLU A 150 14.31 1.51 4.75
N TRP A 151 14.48 0.77 3.66
CA TRP A 151 14.76 -0.66 3.69
C TRP A 151 15.77 -1.04 2.62
N ARG A 152 16.86 -1.68 3.03
CA ARG A 152 17.96 -2.10 2.14
C ARG A 152 18.47 -0.99 1.22
N GLY A 153 18.43 0.25 1.72
CA GLY A 153 18.86 1.43 0.98
C GLY A 153 17.83 1.98 -0.01
N TRP A 154 16.62 1.45 -0.05
CA TRP A 154 15.48 1.99 -0.80
C TRP A 154 14.59 2.84 0.10
N ARG A 155 14.05 3.91 -0.44
CA ARG A 155 13.15 4.85 0.25
C ARG A 155 11.73 4.67 -0.25
N PHE A 156 10.82 4.26 0.64
CA PHE A 156 9.41 4.01 0.34
C PHE A 156 8.53 5.09 0.94
N GLY A 157 7.78 5.82 0.11
CA GLY A 157 6.68 6.68 0.55
C GLY A 157 5.44 5.85 0.86
N LEU A 158 4.82 6.08 2.01
CA LEU A 158 3.67 5.32 2.50
C LEU A 158 2.36 6.06 2.28
N SER A 159 1.34 5.34 1.84
CA SER A 159 -0.04 5.84 1.71
C SER A 159 -1.01 4.67 1.84
N ILE A 160 -2.30 4.95 2.03
CA ILE A 160 -3.34 3.92 2.11
C ILE A 160 -4.55 4.34 1.28
N CYS A 161 -4.86 3.59 0.21
CA CYS A 161 -6.12 3.62 -0.53
C CYS A 161 -6.59 5.03 -0.95
N TYR A 162 -7.48 5.65 -0.16
CA TYR A 162 -8.08 6.95 -0.48
C TYR A 162 -7.04 8.06 -0.58
N ASP A 163 -5.90 7.94 0.13
CA ASP A 163 -4.76 8.85 0.00
C ASP A 163 -4.30 9.02 -1.47
N LEU A 164 -4.52 7.99 -2.31
CA LEU A 164 -4.15 8.02 -3.73
C LEU A 164 -4.75 9.21 -4.52
N ARG A 165 -5.86 9.74 -4.04
CA ARG A 165 -6.55 10.87 -4.68
C ARG A 165 -5.91 12.22 -4.41
N PHE A 166 -5.07 12.33 -3.39
CA PHE A 166 -4.51 13.58 -2.90
C PHE A 166 -3.07 13.76 -3.41
N GLY A 167 -2.95 14.48 -4.53
CA GLY A 167 -1.68 14.72 -5.23
C GLY A 167 -0.62 15.39 -4.37
N GLU A 168 -1.03 16.19 -3.39
CA GLU A 168 -0.17 16.92 -2.48
C GLU A 168 0.73 15.98 -1.67
N LEU A 169 0.17 14.88 -1.15
CA LEU A 169 0.93 13.85 -0.44
C LEU A 169 2.03 13.27 -1.34
N TYR A 170 1.69 12.91 -2.56
CA TYR A 170 2.63 12.33 -3.52
C TYR A 170 3.65 13.36 -4.02
N SER A 171 3.22 14.60 -4.18
CA SER A 171 4.15 15.71 -4.48
C SER A 171 5.20 15.87 -3.40
N ALA A 172 4.84 15.75 -2.12
CA ALA A 172 5.78 15.76 -1.01
C ALA A 172 6.78 14.59 -1.11
N TYR A 173 6.32 13.38 -1.41
CA TYR A 173 7.20 12.22 -1.63
C TYR A 173 8.14 12.38 -2.83
N GLY A 174 7.64 12.90 -3.94
CA GLY A 174 8.46 13.18 -5.12
C GLY A 174 9.55 14.22 -4.83
N ARG A 175 9.25 15.27 -4.04
CA ARG A 175 10.25 16.25 -3.56
C ARG A 175 11.28 15.63 -2.64
N ALA A 176 10.83 14.76 -1.73
CA ALA A 176 11.71 14.02 -0.84
C ALA A 176 12.59 12.99 -1.56
N GLY A 177 12.30 12.67 -2.84
CA GLY A 177 13.08 11.75 -3.66
C GLY A 177 12.93 10.30 -3.22
N VAL A 178 11.71 9.84 -2.97
CA VAL A 178 11.43 8.41 -2.70
C VAL A 178 11.74 7.57 -3.93
N ASP A 179 12.16 6.34 -3.72
CA ASP A 179 12.45 5.40 -4.80
C ASP A 179 11.21 4.62 -5.23
N ALA A 180 10.32 4.36 -4.28
CA ALA A 180 9.06 3.68 -4.52
C ALA A 180 7.95 4.19 -3.60
N LEU A 181 6.70 3.92 -3.98
CA LEU A 181 5.48 4.23 -3.23
C LEU A 181 4.77 2.93 -2.90
N LEU A 182 4.37 2.74 -1.64
CA LEU A 182 3.49 1.65 -1.22
C LEU A 182 2.06 2.18 -1.14
N VAL A 183 1.16 1.58 -1.93
CA VAL A 183 -0.23 2.05 -2.09
C VAL A 183 -1.21 0.88 -1.88
N PRO A 184 -1.22 0.28 -0.67
CA PRO A 184 -2.18 -0.77 -0.35
C PRO A 184 -3.60 -0.22 -0.39
N SER A 185 -4.56 -1.00 -0.95
CA SER A 185 -5.89 -0.45 -1.23
C SER A 185 -7.01 -1.48 -1.16
N ALA A 186 -8.24 -0.95 -0.98
CA ALA A 186 -9.50 -1.68 -1.05
C ALA A 186 -10.54 -0.86 -1.85
N PHE A 187 -10.26 -0.54 -3.10
CA PHE A 187 -11.13 0.26 -3.94
C PHE A 187 -12.45 -0.46 -4.22
N THR A 188 -13.56 0.29 -4.21
CA THR A 188 -14.84 -0.22 -4.69
C THR A 188 -14.77 -0.49 -6.20
N VAL A 189 -15.58 -1.41 -6.71
CA VAL A 189 -15.58 -1.76 -8.14
C VAL A 189 -15.82 -0.53 -9.04
N PRO A 190 -16.80 0.35 -8.78
CA PRO A 190 -17.03 1.53 -9.62
C PRO A 190 -15.82 2.48 -9.67
N THR A 191 -15.26 2.79 -8.49
CA THR A 191 -14.13 3.73 -8.42
C THR A 191 -12.83 3.10 -8.89
N GLY A 192 -12.65 1.80 -8.69
CA GLY A 192 -11.50 1.06 -9.19
C GLY A 192 -11.45 1.04 -10.70
N ARG A 193 -12.56 0.69 -11.34
CA ARG A 193 -12.67 0.67 -12.81
C ARG A 193 -12.33 2.01 -13.46
N ALA A 194 -12.77 3.12 -12.82
CA ALA A 194 -12.61 4.45 -13.40
C ALA A 194 -11.27 5.12 -13.06
N HIS A 195 -10.68 4.83 -11.88
CA HIS A 195 -9.61 5.67 -11.34
C HIS A 195 -8.32 4.93 -11.00
N TRP A 196 -8.36 3.60 -10.75
CA TRP A 196 -7.26 2.86 -10.17
C TRP A 196 -5.97 2.96 -10.99
N GLU A 197 -6.01 2.50 -12.21
CA GLU A 197 -4.85 2.49 -13.11
C GLU A 197 -4.33 3.91 -13.38
N VAL A 198 -5.21 4.82 -13.77
CA VAL A 198 -4.82 6.17 -14.16
C VAL A 198 -4.15 6.94 -13.02
N LEU A 199 -4.66 6.81 -11.78
CA LEU A 199 -4.05 7.47 -10.63
C LEU A 199 -2.70 6.85 -10.27
N LEU A 200 -2.56 5.52 -10.23
CA LEU A 200 -1.29 4.86 -9.91
C LEU A 200 -0.20 5.24 -10.92
N ARG A 201 -0.53 5.24 -12.21
CA ARG A 201 0.39 5.64 -13.27
C ARG A 201 0.78 7.11 -13.16
N ALA A 202 -0.18 7.99 -12.87
CA ALA A 202 0.11 9.41 -12.62
C ALA A 202 1.10 9.57 -11.45
N ARG A 203 0.87 8.89 -10.32
CA ARG A 203 1.77 8.98 -9.16
C ARG A 203 3.17 8.45 -9.46
N ALA A 204 3.30 7.37 -10.23
CA ALA A 204 4.61 6.86 -10.64
C ALA A 204 5.39 7.89 -11.48
N ILE A 205 4.73 8.49 -12.47
CA ILE A 205 5.32 9.47 -13.39
C ILE A 205 5.66 10.77 -12.65
N GLU A 206 4.71 11.33 -11.88
CA GLU A 206 4.90 12.58 -11.14
C GLU A 206 6.02 12.49 -10.11
N CYS A 207 6.10 11.37 -9.38
CA CYS A 207 7.12 11.16 -8.35
C CYS A 207 8.44 10.67 -8.92
N GLN A 208 8.46 10.22 -10.17
CA GLN A 208 9.57 9.48 -10.78
C GLN A 208 10.02 8.33 -9.87
N ALA A 209 9.07 7.51 -9.46
CA ALA A 209 9.23 6.42 -8.51
C ALA A 209 8.42 5.20 -8.94
N TYR A 210 8.84 4.02 -8.52
CA TYR A 210 8.00 2.83 -8.64
C TYR A 210 6.74 2.98 -7.79
N VAL A 211 5.63 2.33 -8.20
CA VAL A 211 4.43 2.19 -7.38
C VAL A 211 4.16 0.70 -7.16
N ILE A 212 4.00 0.29 -5.91
CA ILE A 212 3.66 -1.07 -5.49
C ILE A 212 2.28 -0.99 -4.83
N ALA A 213 1.26 -1.43 -5.55
CA ALA A 213 -0.14 -1.26 -5.17
C ALA A 213 -0.82 -2.62 -4.97
N ALA A 214 -0.66 -3.18 -3.77
CA ALA A 214 -1.39 -4.37 -3.34
C ALA A 214 -2.87 -4.04 -3.10
N ALA A 215 -3.79 -4.83 -3.64
CA ALA A 215 -5.21 -4.54 -3.60
C ALA A 215 -6.05 -5.69 -3.00
N GLN A 216 -7.11 -5.31 -2.27
CA GLN A 216 -8.21 -6.22 -1.98
C GLN A 216 -9.01 -6.44 -3.25
N GLY A 217 -9.34 -7.70 -3.57
CA GLY A 217 -10.08 -8.06 -4.78
C GLY A 217 -11.12 -9.15 -4.52
N GLY A 218 -12.19 -9.15 -5.33
CA GLY A 218 -13.23 -10.16 -5.26
C GLY A 218 -14.36 -9.83 -4.29
N GLU A 219 -15.11 -10.89 -3.92
CA GLU A 219 -16.29 -10.80 -3.05
C GLU A 219 -15.90 -11.12 -1.61
N HIS A 220 -16.02 -10.15 -0.70
CA HIS A 220 -15.70 -10.30 0.73
C HIS A 220 -16.89 -10.82 1.53
N GLY A 221 -18.08 -10.82 0.94
CA GLY A 221 -19.34 -11.23 1.53
C GLY A 221 -20.51 -10.81 0.65
N PRO A 222 -21.76 -11.08 1.04
CA PRO A 222 -22.94 -10.94 0.16
C PRO A 222 -23.15 -9.54 -0.43
N LYS A 223 -22.60 -8.52 0.20
CA LYS A 223 -22.84 -7.09 -0.15
C LYS A 223 -21.56 -6.30 -0.40
N ARG A 224 -20.36 -6.90 -0.29
CA ARG A 224 -19.10 -6.17 -0.39
C ARG A 224 -18.18 -6.79 -1.44
N GLN A 225 -17.86 -5.99 -2.44
CA GLN A 225 -16.92 -6.36 -3.50
C GLN A 225 -15.89 -5.25 -3.69
N THR A 226 -14.65 -5.64 -3.94
CA THR A 226 -13.56 -4.72 -4.26
C THR A 226 -12.96 -5.00 -5.63
N TRP A 227 -12.28 -3.99 -6.16
CA TRP A 227 -11.82 -3.97 -7.55
C TRP A 227 -10.69 -4.96 -7.82
N GLY A 228 -9.79 -5.19 -6.86
CA GLY A 228 -8.58 -5.98 -7.10
C GLY A 228 -7.58 -5.26 -7.98
N HIS A 229 -7.05 -5.97 -8.98
CA HIS A 229 -6.08 -5.46 -9.94
C HIS A 229 -4.81 -4.93 -9.25
N THR A 230 -4.29 -5.74 -8.30
CA THR A 230 -2.95 -5.49 -7.73
C THR A 230 -1.98 -5.15 -8.84
N MET A 231 -1.25 -4.04 -8.70
CA MET A 231 -0.47 -3.45 -9.77
C MET A 231 0.90 -3.02 -9.29
N ILE A 232 1.91 -3.16 -10.16
CA ILE A 232 3.21 -2.52 -10.01
C ILE A 232 3.42 -1.63 -11.23
N VAL A 233 3.72 -0.36 -10.98
CA VAL A 233 3.97 0.64 -12.02
C VAL A 233 5.42 1.06 -11.97
N GLU A 234 6.05 1.10 -13.13
CA GLU A 234 7.39 1.63 -13.30
C GLU A 234 7.40 3.17 -13.35
N PRO A 235 8.52 3.81 -13.04
CA PRO A 235 8.60 5.27 -13.01
C PRO A 235 8.24 5.96 -14.33
N TRP A 236 8.34 5.26 -15.46
CA TRP A 236 7.95 5.77 -16.78
C TRP A 236 6.48 5.57 -17.11
N GLY A 237 5.75 4.81 -16.27
CA GLY A 237 4.31 4.57 -16.41
C GLY A 237 3.93 3.20 -17.00
N GLU A 238 4.90 2.38 -17.42
CA GLU A 238 4.61 0.98 -17.73
C GLU A 238 4.17 0.26 -16.48
N HIS A 239 3.29 -0.72 -16.62
CA HIS A 239 2.78 -1.45 -15.48
C HIS A 239 2.52 -2.92 -15.77
N SER A 240 2.50 -3.70 -14.71
CA SER A 240 2.01 -5.07 -14.65
C SER A 240 0.91 -5.15 -13.61
N GLN A 241 -0.10 -5.99 -13.85
CA GLN A 241 -1.21 -6.19 -12.93
C GLN A 241 -1.67 -7.64 -12.92
N VAL A 242 -2.37 -8.02 -11.86
CA VAL A 242 -3.11 -9.29 -11.78
C VAL A 242 -4.59 -9.02 -12.02
N ASP A 243 -5.32 -10.07 -12.44
CA ASP A 243 -6.76 -10.00 -12.64
C ASP A 243 -7.54 -10.00 -11.31
N THR A 244 -8.85 -9.83 -11.40
CA THR A 244 -9.77 -9.81 -10.25
C THR A 244 -9.74 -11.09 -9.41
N GLY A 245 -9.38 -12.23 -9.98
CA GLY A 245 -9.40 -13.55 -9.33
C GLY A 245 -8.28 -13.80 -8.30
N GLY A 246 -7.47 -12.81 -8.00
CA GLY A 246 -6.37 -12.94 -7.07
C GLY A 246 -5.04 -13.20 -7.75
N GLY A 247 -3.97 -13.13 -6.99
CA GLY A 247 -2.63 -13.40 -7.53
C GLY A 247 -1.50 -12.76 -6.76
N LEU A 248 -0.33 -13.04 -7.28
CA LEU A 248 0.95 -12.54 -6.82
C LEU A 248 1.62 -11.82 -7.99
N LEU A 249 2.17 -10.66 -7.73
CA LEU A 249 2.90 -9.89 -8.72
C LEU A 249 4.33 -9.65 -8.23
N LEU A 250 5.27 -10.43 -8.77
CA LEU A 250 6.70 -10.25 -8.52
C LEU A 250 7.29 -9.24 -9.50
N HIS A 251 8.13 -8.37 -8.98
CA HIS A 251 8.86 -7.40 -9.79
C HIS A 251 10.24 -7.11 -9.21
N LYS A 252 11.19 -6.80 -10.08
CA LYS A 252 12.53 -6.38 -9.71
C LYS A 252 12.69 -4.89 -9.91
N LEU A 253 12.76 -4.15 -8.81
CA LEU A 253 13.08 -2.73 -8.84
C LEU A 253 14.56 -2.53 -9.15
N ASP A 254 14.91 -1.50 -9.93
CA ASP A 254 16.29 -1.20 -10.32
C ASP A 254 16.60 0.31 -10.14
N LYS A 255 17.57 0.62 -9.29
CA LYS A 255 17.98 2.02 -9.01
C LYS A 255 18.70 2.69 -10.19
N GLU A 256 19.42 1.92 -10.99
CA GLU A 256 20.07 2.49 -12.17
C GLU A 256 19.03 2.98 -13.17
N ARG A 257 17.93 2.22 -13.36
CA ARG A 257 16.81 2.66 -14.19
C ARG A 257 16.16 3.95 -13.66
N LEU A 258 15.95 4.04 -12.34
CA LEU A 258 15.47 5.27 -11.70
C LEU A 258 16.40 6.45 -11.95
N LYS A 259 17.70 6.24 -11.77
CA LYS A 259 18.71 7.27 -11.95
C LYS A 259 18.74 7.79 -13.38
N LEU A 260 18.83 6.89 -14.35
CA LEU A 260 18.86 7.25 -15.80
C LEU A 260 17.62 8.07 -16.18
N MET A 261 16.43 7.65 -15.73
CA MET A 261 15.20 8.37 -16.03
C MET A 261 15.18 9.77 -15.40
N ARG A 262 15.64 9.90 -14.13
CA ARG A 262 15.70 11.18 -13.43
C ARG A 262 16.76 12.13 -14.02
N GLU A 263 17.80 11.58 -14.66
CA GLU A 263 18.80 12.36 -15.41
C GLU A 263 18.22 12.85 -16.75
N GLN A 264 17.43 12.00 -17.43
CA GLN A 264 16.78 12.38 -18.71
C GLN A 264 15.70 13.45 -18.50
N ILE A 265 14.92 13.37 -17.44
CA ILE A 265 13.86 14.33 -17.09
C ILE A 265 14.07 14.78 -15.64
N PRO A 266 14.91 15.78 -15.37
CA PRO A 266 15.27 16.18 -13.99
C PRO A 266 14.16 17.00 -13.33
N MET A 267 12.96 16.44 -13.18
CA MET A 267 11.76 17.10 -12.65
C MET A 267 12.01 17.73 -11.28
N LYS A 268 12.84 17.08 -10.43
CA LYS A 268 13.17 17.61 -9.11
C LYS A 268 13.73 19.03 -9.18
N ASN A 269 14.53 19.32 -10.21
CA ASN A 269 15.18 20.64 -10.40
C ASN A 269 14.22 21.68 -11.01
N HIS A 270 13.11 21.21 -11.60
CA HIS A 270 12.13 22.08 -12.27
C HIS A 270 10.90 22.38 -11.40
N ARG A 271 10.80 21.76 -10.22
CA ARG A 271 9.65 21.95 -9.32
C ARG A 271 9.74 23.29 -8.59
N HIS A 272 8.69 24.07 -8.69
CA HIS A 272 8.45 25.24 -7.86
C HIS A 272 7.96 24.87 -6.44
N SER A 273 8.07 25.78 -5.48
CA SER A 273 7.52 25.54 -4.14
C SER A 273 5.98 25.54 -4.18
N MET A 274 5.33 24.75 -3.31
CA MET A 274 3.87 24.76 -3.24
C MET A 274 3.33 26.12 -2.82
N ALA A 275 4.03 26.85 -1.93
CA ALA A 275 3.65 28.18 -1.48
C ALA A 275 3.60 29.21 -2.62
N GLU A 276 4.40 29.04 -3.69
CA GLU A 276 4.34 29.91 -4.87
C GLU A 276 3.03 29.76 -5.65
N PHE A 277 2.38 28.59 -5.62
CA PHE A 277 1.12 28.39 -6.31
C PHE A 277 -0.08 28.85 -5.48
N GLU A 278 -0.01 28.77 -4.13
CA GLU A 278 -1.11 29.16 -3.25
C GLU A 278 -1.40 30.66 -3.26
N THR A 279 -0.39 31.47 -3.60
CA THR A 279 -0.47 32.94 -3.54
C THR A 279 -0.67 33.64 -4.89
N SER A 280 -0.66 32.92 -6.03
CA SER A 280 -0.57 33.56 -7.35
C SER A 280 -1.37 32.85 -8.43
N ILE A 281 -2.63 32.47 -8.13
CA ILE A 281 -3.55 32.00 -9.17
C ILE A 281 -4.26 33.22 -9.78
N ASP A 282 -3.85 33.59 -10.99
CA ASP A 282 -4.52 34.64 -11.76
C ASP A 282 -5.82 34.07 -12.37
N VAL A 283 -6.94 34.74 -12.09
CA VAL A 283 -8.21 34.47 -12.75
C VAL A 283 -8.32 35.44 -13.92
N ILE A 284 -8.16 34.94 -15.14
CA ILE A 284 -8.20 35.71 -16.40
C ILE A 284 -9.62 35.71 -16.97
#